data_2146fe2f76ee9766be98cbdbffed4158
#
_entry.id   2146fe2f76ee9766be98cbdbffed4158
#
_cell.length_a   1.000
_cell.length_b   1.000
_cell.length_c   1.000
_cell.angle_alpha   90.00
_cell.angle_beta   90.00
_cell.angle_gamma   90.00
#
_symmetry.space_group_name_H-M   'P 1'
#
loop_
_entity.id
_entity.type
_entity.pdbx_description
1 polymer ?
#
loop_
_entity_poly.entity_id
_entity_poly.type
_entity_poly.pdbx_seq_one_letter_code
_entity_poly.pdbx_strand_id
1 'polypeptide(L)'
;MASKLIASTGKVSELRVIELRSRHGPPDDQIDVEVVAKLDSVPDRGLGFQLRDDDNRPVRQGMLDLLRDAFTTGCRTRIEYSIDLDAGKHNGTVVRVILQK
;
A
#
# COMPACT_ATOMS: atom_id res chain seq x y z
N MET A 1 -5.30 -17.02 13.87
CA MET A 1 -4.78 -15.98 12.97
C MET A 1 -5.94 -15.16 12.43
N ALA A 2 -5.94 -13.89 12.71
CA ALA A 2 -7.03 -13.02 12.29
C ALA A 2 -6.49 -11.89 11.42
N SER A 3 -6.58 -12.06 10.12
CA SER A 3 -6.43 -10.94 9.20
C SER A 3 -7.81 -10.59 8.67
N LYS A 4 -8.06 -9.31 8.48
CA LYS A 4 -9.35 -8.81 8.02
C LYS A 4 -9.14 -7.99 6.77
N LEU A 5 -9.95 -8.28 5.76
CA LEU A 5 -9.96 -7.48 4.54
C LEU A 5 -10.88 -6.29 4.74
N ILE A 6 -10.36 -5.10 4.52
CA ILE A 6 -11.07 -3.85 4.72
C ILE A 6 -10.92 -3.02 3.46
N ALA A 7 -11.89 -2.16 3.20
CA ALA A 7 -11.80 -1.20 2.11
C ALA A 7 -11.97 0.21 2.65
N SER A 8 -11.16 1.13 2.13
CA SER A 8 -11.30 2.55 2.40
C SER A 8 -11.30 3.31 1.08
N THR A 9 -12.10 4.37 1.01
CA THR A 9 -12.23 5.19 -0.19
C THR A 9 -11.92 6.64 0.15
N GLY A 10 -11.16 7.30 -0.69
CA GLY A 10 -10.79 8.70 -0.51
C GLY A 10 -9.85 9.13 -1.61
N LYS A 11 -9.17 10.24 -1.41
CA LYS A 11 -8.11 10.68 -2.33
C LYS A 11 -6.76 10.32 -1.73
N VAL A 12 -5.83 9.94 -2.59
CA VAL A 12 -4.46 9.66 -2.14
C VAL A 12 -3.83 10.98 -1.73
N SER A 13 -3.53 11.10 -0.44
CA SER A 13 -2.97 12.32 0.14
C SER A 13 -1.44 12.25 0.29
N GLU A 14 -0.90 11.06 0.32
CA GLU A 14 0.55 10.84 0.40
C GLU A 14 0.88 9.55 -0.32
N LEU A 15 1.97 9.58 -1.09
CA LEU A 15 2.50 8.38 -1.74
C LEU A 15 4.00 8.39 -1.54
N ARG A 16 4.51 7.33 -0.90
CA ARG A 16 5.91 7.23 -0.54
C ARG A 16 6.48 5.91 -1.04
N VAL A 17 7.66 5.98 -1.62
CA VAL A 17 8.40 4.82 -2.08
C VAL A 17 9.73 4.81 -1.35
N ILE A 18 10.01 3.72 -0.62
CA ILE A 18 11.26 3.56 0.12
C ILE A 18 12.20 2.74 -0.75
N GLU A 19 13.40 3.26 -0.94
CA GLU A 19 14.35 2.65 -1.86
C GLU A 19 14.91 1.33 -1.35
N LEU A 20 15.50 0.59 -2.26
CA LEU A 20 16.18 -0.67 -1.99
C LEU A 20 17.22 -0.53 -0.87
N ARG A 21 17.21 -1.45 0.08
CA ARG A 21 18.17 -1.54 1.17
C ARG A 21 18.19 -0.29 2.05
N SER A 22 17.01 0.26 2.30
CA SER A 22 16.87 1.46 3.14
C SER A 22 17.26 1.24 4.59
N ARG A 23 17.40 0.00 5.03
CA ARG A 23 17.70 -0.40 6.42
C ARG A 23 16.57 -0.13 7.40
N HIS A 24 15.37 0.09 6.90
CA HIS A 24 14.19 0.32 7.75
C HIS A 24 13.34 -0.93 7.90
N GLY A 25 13.81 -2.08 7.43
CA GLY A 25 13.15 -3.35 7.59
C GLY A 25 14.01 -4.35 8.36
N PRO A 26 13.53 -5.58 8.55
CA PRO A 26 14.33 -6.64 9.17
C PRO A 26 15.62 -6.88 8.38
N PRO A 27 16.74 -7.20 9.07
CA PRO A 27 18.03 -7.36 8.38
C PRO A 27 18.06 -8.44 7.31
N ASP A 28 17.20 -9.46 7.47
CA ASP A 28 17.14 -10.59 6.54
C ASP A 28 16.11 -10.38 5.43
N ASP A 29 15.40 -9.28 5.46
CA ASP A 29 14.35 -9.03 4.48
C ASP A 29 14.95 -8.44 3.21
N GLN A 30 14.69 -9.11 2.10
CA GLN A 30 15.18 -8.70 0.79
C GLN A 30 14.12 -7.92 0.03
N ILE A 31 13.57 -6.91 0.69
CA ILE A 31 12.59 -6.02 0.08
C ILE A 31 13.29 -5.15 -0.95
N ASP A 32 12.88 -5.27 -2.21
CA ASP A 32 13.42 -4.40 -3.26
C ASP A 32 12.96 -2.96 -3.06
N VAL A 33 11.65 -2.78 -2.91
CA VAL A 33 11.04 -1.46 -2.76
C VAL A 33 9.81 -1.62 -1.89
N GLU A 34 9.60 -0.68 -1.00
CA GLU A 34 8.36 -0.59 -0.22
C GLU A 34 7.58 0.64 -0.64
N VAL A 35 6.30 0.44 -0.94
CA VAL A 35 5.38 1.52 -1.31
C VAL A 35 4.39 1.72 -0.18
N VAL A 36 4.19 2.97 0.25
CA VAL A 36 3.21 3.31 1.29
C VAL A 36 2.37 4.47 0.79
N ALA A 37 1.05 4.29 0.85
CA ALA A 37 0.09 5.33 0.49
C ALA A 37 -0.78 5.68 1.68
N LYS A 38 -1.29 6.90 1.69
CA LYS A 38 -2.32 7.32 2.65
C LYS A 38 -3.49 7.91 1.90
N LEU A 39 -4.68 7.63 2.40
CA LEU A 39 -5.91 8.25 1.91
C LEU A 39 -6.32 9.36 2.89
N ASP A 40 -6.92 10.43 2.36
CA ASP A 40 -7.41 11.54 3.18
C ASP A 40 -8.51 11.11 4.15
N SER A 41 -9.22 10.03 3.85
CA SER A 41 -10.29 9.50 4.71
C SER A 41 -9.77 8.70 5.90
N VAL A 42 -8.53 8.20 5.84
CA VAL A 42 -7.89 7.43 6.94
C VAL A 42 -6.44 7.88 7.10
N PRO A 43 -6.23 9.15 7.50
CA PRO A 43 -4.88 9.74 7.47
C PRO A 43 -3.87 9.12 8.42
N ASP A 44 -4.34 8.41 9.45
CA ASP A 44 -3.46 7.79 10.43
C ASP A 44 -3.04 6.38 10.06
N ARG A 45 -3.48 5.88 8.91
CA ARG A 45 -3.21 4.51 8.50
C ARG A 45 -2.36 4.48 7.24
N GLY A 46 -1.20 3.87 7.32
CA GLY A 46 -0.38 3.60 6.15
C GLY A 46 -0.88 2.36 5.43
N LEU A 47 -1.04 2.45 4.11
CA LEU A 47 -1.51 1.35 3.27
C LEU A 47 -0.37 1.04 2.31
N GLY A 48 0.24 -0.12 2.45
CA GLY A 48 1.47 -0.40 1.76
C GLY A 48 1.59 -1.80 1.18
N PHE A 49 2.62 -1.96 0.38
CA PHE A 49 2.99 -3.26 -0.16
C PHE A 49 4.45 -3.22 -0.57
N GLN A 50 5.02 -4.38 -0.77
CA GLN A 50 6.42 -4.53 -1.12
C GLN A 50 6.56 -4.97 -2.57
N LEU A 51 7.46 -4.32 -3.31
CA LEU A 51 7.86 -4.77 -4.64
C LEU A 51 9.05 -5.68 -4.45
N ARG A 52 8.84 -6.97 -4.69
CA ARG A 52 9.86 -8.00 -4.60
C ARG A 52 10.08 -8.61 -5.98
N ASP A 53 11.23 -9.19 -6.18
CA ASP A 53 11.53 -9.91 -7.42
C ASP A 53 10.90 -11.31 -7.34
N ASP A 54 9.56 -11.34 -7.44
CA ASP A 54 8.76 -12.55 -7.36
C ASP A 54 7.61 -12.50 -8.37
N ASP A 55 6.76 -13.55 -8.36
CA ASP A 55 5.66 -13.68 -9.31
C ASP A 55 4.59 -12.59 -9.16
N ASN A 56 4.53 -11.93 -8.01
CA ASN A 56 3.55 -10.89 -7.75
C ASN A 56 4.02 -9.50 -8.17
N ARG A 57 5.25 -9.37 -8.64
CA ARG A 57 5.81 -8.07 -9.00
C ARG A 57 5.01 -7.33 -10.07
N PRO A 58 4.55 -7.98 -11.16
CA PRO A 58 3.74 -7.26 -12.16
C PRO A 58 2.46 -6.68 -11.60
N VAL A 59 1.76 -7.40 -10.71
CA VAL A 59 0.53 -6.92 -10.08
C VAL A 59 0.84 -5.74 -9.18
N ARG A 60 1.86 -5.84 -8.36
CA ARG A 60 2.24 -4.78 -7.42
C ARG A 60 2.75 -3.54 -8.13
N GLN A 61 3.48 -3.72 -9.24
CA GLN A 61 3.91 -2.59 -10.07
C GLN A 61 2.67 -1.87 -10.64
N GLY A 62 1.67 -2.63 -11.09
CA GLY A 62 0.43 -2.05 -11.57
C GLY A 62 -0.29 -1.26 -10.49
N MET A 63 -0.30 -1.75 -9.25
CA MET A 63 -0.91 -1.01 -8.14
C MET A 63 -0.18 0.31 -7.88
N LEU A 64 1.15 0.31 -7.93
CA LEU A 64 1.93 1.54 -7.79
C LEU A 64 1.58 2.54 -8.90
N ASP A 65 1.46 2.05 -10.14
CA ASP A 65 1.12 2.91 -11.27
C ASP A 65 -0.25 3.55 -11.09
N LEU A 66 -1.25 2.78 -10.61
CA LEU A 66 -2.58 3.32 -10.32
C LEU A 66 -2.54 4.33 -9.18
N LEU A 67 -1.77 4.07 -8.13
CA LEU A 67 -1.65 5.00 -7.01
C LEU A 67 -1.00 6.31 -7.44
N ARG A 68 -0.01 6.25 -8.31
CA ARG A 68 0.63 7.44 -8.85
C ARG A 68 -0.36 8.27 -9.67
N ASP A 69 -1.15 7.61 -10.52
CA ASP A 69 -2.19 8.28 -11.30
C ASP A 69 -3.24 8.91 -10.38
N ALA A 70 -3.65 8.19 -9.34
CA ALA A 70 -4.62 8.68 -8.37
C ALA A 70 -4.09 9.91 -7.64
N PHE A 71 -2.83 9.88 -7.23
CA PHE A 71 -2.21 11.00 -6.53
C PHE A 71 -2.13 12.24 -7.43
N THR A 72 -1.74 12.04 -8.67
CA THR A 72 -1.56 13.13 -9.63
C THR A 72 -2.90 13.76 -10.04
N THR A 73 -3.92 12.94 -10.27
CA THR A 73 -5.23 13.42 -10.75
C THR A 73 -6.16 13.84 -9.64
N GLY A 74 -5.94 13.37 -8.40
CA GLY A 74 -6.84 13.61 -7.28
C GLY A 74 -8.15 12.87 -7.39
N CYS A 75 -8.22 11.79 -8.17
CA CYS A 75 -9.46 11.04 -8.32
C CYS A 75 -9.78 10.24 -7.06
N ARG A 76 -11.05 9.84 -6.95
CA ARG A 76 -11.50 8.98 -5.86
C ARG A 76 -10.85 7.60 -6.00
N THR A 77 -10.28 7.11 -4.93
CA THR A 77 -9.54 5.87 -4.92
C THR A 77 -10.07 4.96 -3.82
N ARG A 78 -10.42 3.74 -4.19
CA ARG A 78 -10.78 2.70 -3.24
C ARG A 78 -9.60 1.75 -3.11
N ILE A 79 -9.15 1.53 -1.88
CA ILE A 79 -8.07 0.60 -1.60
C ILE A 79 -8.61 -0.50 -0.71
N GLU A 80 -8.40 -1.75 -1.14
CA GLU A 80 -8.70 -2.93 -0.34
C GLU A 80 -7.41 -3.45 0.24
N TYR A 81 -7.39 -3.69 1.55
CA TYR A 81 -6.18 -4.05 2.26
C TYR A 81 -6.50 -4.99 3.42
N SER A 82 -5.49 -5.75 3.82
CA SER A 82 -5.60 -6.62 4.98
C SER A 82 -4.87 -6.01 6.18
N ILE A 83 -5.40 -6.22 7.36
CA ILE A 83 -4.79 -5.80 8.62
C ILE A 83 -4.64 -7.02 9.49
N ASP A 84 -3.46 -7.19 10.09
CA ASP A 84 -3.21 -8.24 11.07
C ASP A 84 -3.61 -7.72 12.45
N LEU A 85 -4.82 -8.04 12.86
CA LEU A 85 -5.37 -7.57 14.13
C LEU A 85 -4.71 -8.25 15.32
N ASP A 86 -4.26 -9.49 15.16
CA ASP A 86 -3.61 -10.23 16.24
C ASP A 86 -2.26 -9.62 16.61
N ALA A 87 -1.58 -9.00 15.65
CA ALA A 87 -0.30 -8.35 15.89
C ALA A 87 -0.44 -6.92 16.41
N GLY A 88 -1.66 -6.44 16.62
CA GLY A 88 -1.91 -5.07 17.06
C GLY A 88 -1.57 -4.01 16.03
N LYS A 89 -1.44 -4.41 14.77
CA LYS A 89 -1.09 -3.48 13.69
C LYS A 89 -2.30 -2.71 13.23
N HIS A 90 -2.10 -1.44 12.87
CA HIS A 90 -3.16 -0.68 12.23
C HIS A 90 -2.80 -0.17 10.85
N ASN A 91 -1.61 -0.49 10.36
CA ASN A 91 -1.27 -0.28 8.96
C ASN A 91 -1.70 -1.48 8.14
N GLY A 92 -2.16 -1.25 6.93
CA GLY A 92 -2.68 -2.31 6.08
C GLY A 92 -1.73 -2.71 4.96
N THR A 93 -1.88 -3.94 4.49
CA THR A 93 -1.20 -4.43 3.30
C THR A 93 -2.18 -4.39 2.14
N VAL A 94 -1.85 -3.65 1.11
CA VAL A 94 -2.73 -3.42 -0.04
C VAL A 94 -2.84 -4.68 -0.87
N VAL A 95 -4.07 -5.06 -1.22
CA VAL A 95 -4.34 -6.18 -2.12
C VAL A 95 -5.02 -5.74 -3.41
N ARG A 96 -5.67 -4.57 -3.43
CA ARG A 96 -6.33 -4.06 -4.63
C ARG A 96 -6.44 -2.55 -4.60
N VAL A 97 -6.24 -1.93 -5.75
CA VAL A 97 -6.42 -0.48 -5.94
C VAL A 97 -7.43 -0.27 -7.07
N ILE A 98 -8.44 0.55 -6.82
CA ILE A 98 -9.49 0.85 -7.78
C ILE A 98 -9.62 2.36 -7.88
N LEU A 99 -9.50 2.89 -9.10
CA LEU A 99 -9.73 4.31 -9.34
C LEU A 99 -11.19 4.49 -9.77
N GLN A 100 -11.84 5.50 -9.21
CA GLN A 100 -13.25 5.79 -9.48
C GLN A 100 -13.40 7.23 -9.94
N LYS A 101 -14.39 7.45 -10.78
CA LYS A 101 -14.75 8.81 -11.22
C LYS A 101 -15.87 9.39 -10.37
#